data_0aad54cea0693f11cd689d3074757cfb
#
_entry.id   0aad54cea0693f11cd689d3074757cfb
#
_cell.length_a   1.000
_cell.length_b   1.000
_cell.length_c   1.000
_cell.angle_alpha   90.00
_cell.angle_beta   90.00
_cell.angle_gamma   90.00
#
_symmetry.space_group_name_H-M   'P 1'
#
loop_
_entity.id
_entity.type
_entity.pdbx_description
1 polymer ?
#
loop_
_entity_poly.entity_id
_entity_poly.type
_entity_poly.pdbx_seq_one_letter_code
_entity_poly.pdbx_strand_id
1 'polypeptide(L)'
;MTIEELYVKYQSELVRWCQGMTEHLQTAEEIIQETFVRAMQNEELFLYLEEKQARAWLYRTAKNIFVDQIRHRSKETIAEELPESTKKPEEMDEVEWESLLNSLPNEEGVIFSMRYLMGYNAKQIGEMLSMPPGTVRFRLHTAREHLRKELGGI
;
A
#
# COMPACT_ATOMS: atom_id res chain seq x y z
N MET A 1 -16.02 6.17 -14.25
CA MET A 1 -14.81 6.05 -15.07
C MET A 1 -14.62 4.61 -15.53
N THR A 2 -14.22 4.43 -16.78
CA THR A 2 -13.87 3.09 -17.25
C THR A 2 -12.49 2.72 -16.77
N ILE A 3 -12.18 1.43 -16.81
CA ILE A 3 -10.85 0.96 -16.42
C ILE A 3 -9.79 1.51 -17.37
N GLU A 4 -10.13 1.66 -18.66
CA GLU A 4 -9.21 2.26 -19.61
C GLU A 4 -8.89 3.71 -19.25
N GLU A 5 -9.88 4.47 -18.84
CA GLU A 5 -9.67 5.85 -18.41
C GLU A 5 -8.80 5.91 -17.16
N LEU A 6 -9.02 4.99 -16.22
CA LEU A 6 -8.22 4.90 -15.02
C LEU A 6 -6.77 4.55 -15.35
N TYR A 7 -6.58 3.65 -16.30
CA TYR A 7 -5.23 3.29 -16.75
C TYR A 7 -4.49 4.50 -17.32
N VAL A 8 -5.13 5.21 -18.23
CA VAL A 8 -4.52 6.39 -18.83
C VAL A 8 -4.19 7.44 -17.78
N LYS A 9 -5.08 7.64 -16.84
CA LYS A 9 -4.91 8.69 -15.83
C LYS A 9 -3.91 8.35 -14.74
N TYR A 10 -3.90 7.11 -14.27
CA TYR A 10 -3.16 6.75 -13.06
C TYR A 10 -1.98 5.81 -13.25
N GLN A 11 -1.81 5.23 -14.43
CA GLN A 11 -0.78 4.24 -14.64
C GLN A 11 0.62 4.79 -14.30
N SER A 12 0.96 5.96 -14.80
CA SER A 12 2.27 6.55 -14.55
C SER A 12 2.49 6.89 -13.07
N GLU A 13 1.46 7.41 -12.45
CA GLU A 13 1.50 7.73 -11.02
C GLU A 13 1.76 6.48 -10.19
N LEU A 14 1.03 5.42 -10.48
CA LEU A 14 1.16 4.16 -9.76
C LEU A 14 2.52 3.52 -9.97
N VAL A 15 3.03 3.55 -11.20
CA VAL A 15 4.34 2.99 -11.48
C VAL A 15 5.43 3.73 -10.72
N ARG A 16 5.39 5.06 -10.70
CA ARG A 16 6.39 5.83 -9.96
C ARG A 16 6.34 5.52 -8.47
N TRP A 17 5.13 5.44 -7.94
CA TRP A 17 4.95 5.10 -6.53
C TRP A 17 5.47 3.69 -6.24
N CYS A 18 5.13 2.74 -7.08
CA CYS A 18 5.53 1.35 -6.93
C CYS A 18 7.04 1.17 -7.10
N GLN A 19 7.64 1.96 -7.99
CA GLN A 19 9.09 1.94 -8.18
C GLN A 19 9.82 2.35 -6.89
N GLY A 20 9.23 3.27 -6.14
CA GLY A 20 9.80 3.64 -4.84
C GLY A 20 9.82 2.50 -3.85
N MET A 21 8.88 1.57 -3.95
CA MET A 21 8.84 0.39 -3.09
C MET A 21 9.78 -0.71 -3.55
N THR A 22 9.77 -0.98 -4.86
CA THR A 22 10.46 -2.14 -5.42
C THR A 22 11.90 -1.86 -5.75
N GLU A 23 12.25 -0.60 -5.93
CA GLU A 23 13.56 -0.13 -6.37
C GLU A 23 13.92 -0.59 -7.79
N HIS A 24 12.96 -1.19 -8.51
CA HIS A 24 13.17 -1.64 -9.88
C HIS A 24 11.98 -1.24 -10.73
N LEU A 25 12.26 -0.53 -11.83
CA LEU A 25 11.20 -0.07 -12.72
C LEU A 25 10.42 -1.24 -13.33
N GLN A 26 11.13 -2.26 -13.79
CA GLN A 26 10.46 -3.38 -14.43
C GLN A 26 9.51 -4.10 -13.48
N THR A 27 9.93 -4.31 -12.26
CA THR A 27 9.08 -4.95 -11.25
C THR A 27 7.87 -4.10 -10.96
N ALA A 28 8.06 -2.78 -10.86
CA ALA A 28 6.94 -1.86 -10.63
C ALA A 28 5.95 -1.93 -11.78
N GLU A 29 6.42 -1.93 -13.02
CA GLU A 29 5.54 -2.02 -14.17
C GLU A 29 4.75 -3.32 -14.18
N GLU A 30 5.40 -4.43 -13.85
CA GLU A 30 4.70 -5.71 -13.78
C GLU A 30 3.62 -5.74 -12.71
N ILE A 31 3.91 -5.16 -11.55
CA ILE A 31 2.92 -5.09 -10.46
C ILE A 31 1.73 -4.25 -10.90
N ILE A 32 1.97 -3.13 -11.54
CA ILE A 32 0.89 -2.25 -11.96
C ILE A 32 0.07 -2.89 -13.09
N GLN A 33 0.74 -3.59 -14.00
CA GLN A 33 0.01 -4.33 -15.04
C GLN A 33 -0.90 -5.39 -14.43
N GLU A 34 -0.40 -6.13 -13.46
CA GLU A 34 -1.22 -7.13 -12.77
C GLU A 34 -2.38 -6.47 -12.02
N THR A 35 -2.14 -5.30 -11.45
CA THR A 35 -3.18 -4.55 -10.77
C THR A 35 -4.33 -4.24 -11.72
N PHE A 36 -4.02 -3.78 -12.92
CA PHE A 36 -5.06 -3.47 -13.91
C PHE A 36 -5.72 -4.72 -14.49
N VAL A 37 -4.99 -5.83 -14.59
CA VAL A 37 -5.60 -7.10 -14.96
C VAL A 37 -6.67 -7.49 -13.93
N ARG A 38 -6.35 -7.36 -12.66
CA ARG A 38 -7.31 -7.64 -11.59
C ARG A 38 -8.48 -6.68 -11.63
N ALA A 39 -8.24 -5.41 -11.97
CA ALA A 39 -9.31 -4.45 -12.14
C ALA A 39 -10.26 -4.90 -13.25
N MET A 40 -9.74 -5.36 -14.36
CA MET A 40 -10.57 -5.86 -15.46
C MET A 40 -11.39 -7.08 -15.06
N GLN A 41 -10.84 -7.93 -14.20
CA GLN A 41 -11.57 -9.08 -13.68
C GLN A 41 -12.68 -8.68 -12.71
N ASN A 42 -12.63 -7.45 -12.20
CA ASN A 42 -13.63 -6.91 -11.30
C ASN A 42 -14.35 -5.71 -11.93
N GLU A 43 -14.50 -5.73 -13.24
CA GLU A 43 -15.04 -4.61 -13.98
C GLU A 43 -16.39 -4.12 -13.47
N GLU A 44 -17.26 -5.05 -13.08
CA GLU A 44 -18.57 -4.68 -12.56
C GLU A 44 -18.47 -3.82 -11.30
N LEU A 45 -17.52 -4.11 -10.45
CA LEU A 45 -17.31 -3.32 -9.24
C LEU A 45 -17.03 -1.86 -9.59
N PHE A 46 -16.24 -1.64 -10.63
CA PHE A 46 -15.85 -0.29 -11.01
C PHE A 46 -17.01 0.54 -11.56
N LEU A 47 -18.12 -0.09 -11.91
CA LEU A 47 -19.31 0.66 -12.29
C LEU A 47 -19.90 1.43 -11.11
N TYR A 48 -19.66 0.98 -9.90
CA TYR A 48 -20.23 1.55 -8.70
C TYR A 48 -19.26 2.39 -7.88
N LEU A 49 -17.98 2.35 -8.23
CA LEU A 49 -16.96 3.11 -7.50
C LEU A 49 -16.81 4.52 -8.06
N GLU A 50 -16.70 5.47 -7.17
CA GLU A 50 -16.28 6.81 -7.57
C GLU A 50 -14.81 6.79 -7.93
N GLU A 51 -14.34 7.79 -8.63
CA GLU A 51 -12.94 7.84 -9.06
C GLU A 51 -11.98 7.70 -7.90
N LYS A 52 -12.24 8.36 -6.78
CA LYS A 52 -11.38 8.28 -5.59
C LYS A 52 -11.32 6.88 -5.02
N GLN A 53 -12.46 6.21 -5.00
CA GLN A 53 -12.54 4.84 -4.52
C GLN A 53 -11.80 3.88 -5.45
N ALA A 54 -11.95 4.08 -6.76
CA ALA A 54 -11.25 3.28 -7.74
C ALA A 54 -9.75 3.45 -7.61
N ARG A 55 -9.28 4.67 -7.44
CA ARG A 55 -7.86 4.95 -7.24
C ARG A 55 -7.33 4.28 -5.99
N ALA A 56 -8.08 4.36 -4.89
CA ALA A 56 -7.69 3.69 -3.65
C ALA A 56 -7.62 2.18 -3.82
N TRP A 57 -8.56 1.61 -4.57
CA TRP A 57 -8.56 0.18 -4.87
C TRP A 57 -7.30 -0.24 -5.63
N LEU A 58 -6.89 0.57 -6.60
CA LEU A 58 -5.69 0.29 -7.38
C LEU A 58 -4.43 0.31 -6.50
N TYR A 59 -4.31 1.31 -5.63
CA TYR A 59 -3.17 1.39 -4.71
C TYR A 59 -3.14 0.21 -3.76
N ARG A 60 -4.29 -0.14 -3.20
CA ARG A 60 -4.37 -1.28 -2.28
C ARG A 60 -3.99 -2.58 -2.98
N THR A 61 -4.52 -2.79 -4.17
CA THR A 61 -4.24 -4.02 -4.91
C THR A 61 -2.76 -4.13 -5.25
N ALA A 62 -2.15 -3.03 -5.70
CA ALA A 62 -0.73 -3.02 -6.00
C ALA A 62 0.10 -3.34 -4.75
N LYS A 63 -0.25 -2.78 -3.60
CA LYS A 63 0.44 -3.09 -2.36
C LYS A 63 0.30 -4.55 -1.98
N ASN A 64 -0.89 -5.09 -2.14
CA ASN A 64 -1.12 -6.50 -1.83
C ASN A 64 -0.27 -7.40 -2.71
N ILE A 65 -0.17 -7.07 -3.99
CA ILE A 65 0.67 -7.84 -4.92
C ILE A 65 2.13 -7.78 -4.48
N PHE A 66 2.61 -6.59 -4.17
CA PHE A 66 3.98 -6.40 -3.72
C PHE A 66 4.27 -7.19 -2.44
N VAL A 67 3.40 -7.06 -1.45
CA VAL A 67 3.57 -7.75 -0.17
C VAL A 67 3.52 -9.26 -0.37
N ASP A 68 2.64 -9.75 -1.22
CA ASP A 68 2.56 -11.17 -1.52
C ASP A 68 3.85 -11.68 -2.15
N GLN A 69 4.46 -10.89 -3.04
CA GLN A 69 5.73 -11.27 -3.64
C GLN A 69 6.84 -11.37 -2.60
N ILE A 70 6.89 -10.41 -1.68
CA ILE A 70 7.88 -10.42 -0.61
C ILE A 70 7.61 -11.60 0.33
N ARG A 71 6.36 -11.85 0.65
CA ARG A 71 5.98 -12.95 1.53
C ARG A 71 6.42 -14.29 0.94
N HIS A 72 6.28 -14.46 -0.36
CA HIS A 72 6.74 -15.67 -1.02
C HIS A 72 8.24 -15.87 -0.88
N ARG A 73 9.00 -14.80 -0.97
CA ARG A 73 10.46 -14.88 -0.84
C ARG A 73 10.91 -15.07 0.59
N SER A 74 10.12 -14.61 1.56
CA SER A 74 10.48 -14.61 2.97
C SER A 74 9.50 -15.40 3.83
N LYS A 75 8.77 -16.32 3.23
CA LYS A 75 7.66 -16.98 3.91
C LYS A 75 8.03 -17.71 5.18
N GLU A 76 9.22 -18.27 5.24
CA GLU A 76 9.66 -18.98 6.44
C GLU A 76 9.86 -18.04 7.60
N THR A 77 10.43 -16.88 7.33
CA THR A 77 10.64 -15.85 8.35
C THR A 77 9.32 -15.29 8.83
N ILE A 78 8.41 -15.02 7.90
CA ILE A 78 7.12 -14.45 8.25
C ILE A 78 6.27 -15.43 9.04
N ALA A 79 6.31 -16.70 8.67
CA ALA A 79 5.47 -17.72 9.28
C ALA A 79 5.76 -17.93 10.77
N GLU A 80 6.96 -17.63 11.20
CA GLU A 80 7.35 -17.84 12.58
C GLU A 80 6.95 -16.71 13.51
N GLU A 81 6.61 -15.55 12.95
CA GLU A 81 6.29 -14.40 13.76
C GLU A 81 4.84 -14.03 13.62
N LEU A 82 4.16 -14.08 14.75
CA LEU A 82 2.80 -13.58 14.79
C LEU A 82 2.84 -12.06 14.76
N PRO A 83 2.01 -11.45 13.93
CA PRO A 83 1.91 -9.99 13.94
C PRO A 83 1.50 -9.53 15.32
N GLU A 84 2.09 -8.45 15.75
CA GLU A 84 1.59 -7.80 16.93
C GLU A 84 0.13 -7.44 16.70
N SER A 85 -0.63 -7.49 17.76
CA SER A 85 -2.00 -7.06 17.69
C SER A 85 -2.05 -5.63 17.17
N THR A 86 -2.48 -5.49 15.94
CA THR A 86 -2.66 -4.18 15.35
C THR A 86 -4.13 -3.94 15.24
N LYS A 87 -4.54 -2.83 15.77
CA LYS A 87 -5.88 -2.39 15.49
C LYS A 87 -5.87 -1.76 14.12
N LYS A 88 -6.49 -2.43 13.19
CA LYS A 88 -6.81 -1.77 11.95
C LYS A 88 -7.72 -0.61 12.32
N PRO A 89 -7.54 0.55 11.72
CA PRO A 89 -8.58 1.56 11.84
C PRO A 89 -9.77 1.10 11.01
N GLU A 90 -10.52 0.18 11.58
CA GLU A 90 -11.62 -0.48 10.87
C GLU A 90 -12.74 0.46 10.48
N GLU A 91 -12.78 1.60 11.13
CA GLU A 91 -13.78 2.61 10.86
C GLU A 91 -13.45 3.47 9.66
N MET A 92 -12.22 3.35 9.15
CA MET A 92 -11.81 4.10 7.97
C MET A 92 -12.29 3.41 6.71
N ASP A 93 -12.99 4.14 5.86
CA ASP A 93 -13.40 3.60 4.59
C ASP A 93 -12.29 3.79 3.55
N GLU A 94 -12.54 3.30 2.34
CA GLU A 94 -11.55 3.34 1.26
C GLU A 94 -11.13 4.77 0.91
N VAL A 95 -12.07 5.70 0.98
CA VAL A 95 -11.80 7.09 0.64
C VAL A 95 -10.86 7.73 1.67
N GLU A 96 -11.11 7.45 2.93
CA GLU A 96 -10.24 7.95 4.00
C GLU A 96 -8.83 7.38 3.87
N TRP A 97 -8.72 6.09 3.55
CA TRP A 97 -7.42 5.47 3.33
C TRP A 97 -6.68 6.09 2.15
N GLU A 98 -7.41 6.35 1.07
CA GLU A 98 -6.81 6.99 -0.08
C GLU A 98 -6.23 8.36 0.30
N SER A 99 -7.02 9.14 1.02
CA SER A 99 -6.60 10.47 1.43
C SER A 99 -5.33 10.40 2.29
N LEU A 100 -5.29 9.48 3.24
CA LEU A 100 -4.13 9.30 4.09
C LEU A 100 -2.90 8.87 3.31
N LEU A 101 -3.07 7.92 2.42
CA LEU A 101 -1.94 7.43 1.63
C LEU A 101 -1.37 8.51 0.73
N ASN A 102 -2.22 9.41 0.24
CA ASN A 102 -1.77 10.49 -0.62
C ASN A 102 -1.02 11.58 0.15
N SER A 103 -1.30 11.72 1.43
CA SER A 103 -0.63 12.73 2.24
C SER A 103 0.74 12.29 2.73
N LEU A 104 1.09 11.02 2.56
CA LEU A 104 2.36 10.48 3.01
C LEU A 104 3.33 10.29 1.85
N PRO A 105 4.63 10.51 2.09
CA PRO A 105 5.63 10.09 1.12
C PRO A 105 5.49 8.59 0.84
N ASN A 106 5.89 8.17 -0.35
CA ASN A 106 5.69 6.79 -0.80
C ASN A 106 6.14 5.74 0.23
N GLU A 107 7.34 5.89 0.73
CA GLU A 107 7.90 4.91 1.66
C GLU A 107 7.12 4.85 2.97
N GLU A 108 6.73 6.00 3.50
CA GLU A 108 5.94 6.04 4.73
C GLU A 108 4.57 5.43 4.52
N GLY A 109 3.96 5.70 3.38
CA GLY A 109 2.65 5.12 3.06
C GLY A 109 2.70 3.60 2.99
N VAL A 110 3.76 3.06 2.41
CA VAL A 110 3.97 1.62 2.33
C VAL A 110 4.12 1.01 3.72
N ILE A 111 5.02 1.57 4.51
CA ILE A 111 5.30 1.06 5.85
C ILE A 111 4.05 1.15 6.73
N PHE A 112 3.37 2.28 6.67
CA PHE A 112 2.13 2.48 7.42
C PHE A 112 1.08 1.44 7.04
N SER A 113 0.93 1.18 5.74
CA SER A 113 -0.04 0.18 5.27
C SER A 113 0.34 -1.23 5.69
N MET A 114 1.60 -1.57 5.63
CA MET A 114 2.05 -2.88 6.07
C MET A 114 1.76 -3.10 7.56
N ARG A 115 1.94 -2.07 8.36
CA ARG A 115 1.68 -2.15 9.80
C ARG A 115 0.19 -2.23 10.11
N TYR A 116 -0.60 -1.34 9.52
CA TYR A 116 -2.00 -1.16 9.93
C TYR A 116 -3.03 -1.85 9.05
N LEU A 117 -2.72 -2.13 7.81
CA LEU A 117 -3.63 -2.88 6.93
C LEU A 117 -3.28 -4.35 6.85
N MET A 118 -1.99 -4.66 6.83
CA MET A 118 -1.52 -6.04 6.66
C MET A 118 -1.19 -6.72 7.99
N GLY A 119 -1.02 -5.96 9.06
CA GLY A 119 -0.77 -6.51 10.38
C GLY A 119 0.65 -6.92 10.68
N TYR A 120 1.62 -6.49 9.89
CA TYR A 120 3.02 -6.83 10.13
C TYR A 120 3.62 -5.96 11.22
N ASN A 121 4.53 -6.54 12.01
CA ASN A 121 5.26 -5.76 13.00
C ASN A 121 6.52 -5.14 12.38
N ALA A 122 7.21 -4.30 13.16
CA ALA A 122 8.38 -3.57 12.65
C ALA A 122 9.50 -4.51 12.21
N LYS A 123 9.67 -5.62 12.90
CA LYS A 123 10.70 -6.60 12.53
C LYS A 123 10.39 -7.24 11.20
N GLN A 124 9.15 -7.65 11.00
CA GLN A 124 8.73 -8.25 9.74
C GLN A 124 8.84 -7.26 8.59
N ILE A 125 8.39 -6.02 8.81
CA ILE A 125 8.49 -4.99 7.79
C ILE A 125 9.95 -4.72 7.43
N GLY A 126 10.80 -4.66 8.44
CA GLY A 126 12.23 -4.46 8.22
C GLY A 126 12.85 -5.57 7.38
N GLU A 127 12.47 -6.80 7.63
CA GLU A 127 12.96 -7.93 6.83
C GLU A 127 12.47 -7.84 5.39
N MET A 128 11.21 -7.48 5.21
CA MET A 128 10.62 -7.38 3.87
C MET A 128 11.21 -6.25 3.05
N LEU A 129 11.54 -5.14 3.69
CA LEU A 129 12.02 -3.95 3.00
C LEU A 129 13.53 -3.75 3.15
N SER A 130 14.22 -4.70 3.74
CA SER A 130 15.66 -4.66 3.93
C SER A 130 16.12 -3.42 4.70
N MET A 131 15.44 -3.13 5.80
CA MET A 131 15.83 -2.04 6.68
C MET A 131 15.75 -2.47 8.14
N PRO A 132 16.55 -1.83 9.01
CA PRO A 132 16.52 -2.18 10.44
C PRO A 132 15.15 -1.89 11.06
N PRO A 133 14.71 -2.70 12.04
CA PRO A 133 13.43 -2.45 12.71
C PRO A 133 13.34 -1.06 13.34
N GLY A 134 14.45 -0.53 13.82
CA GLY A 134 14.47 0.83 14.36
C GLY A 134 14.12 1.88 13.32
N THR A 135 14.60 1.68 12.10
CA THR A 135 14.25 2.57 10.99
C THR A 135 12.76 2.47 10.67
N VAL A 136 12.22 1.26 10.67
CA VAL A 136 10.79 1.05 10.46
C VAL A 136 9.98 1.80 11.52
N ARG A 137 10.37 1.66 12.78
CA ARG A 137 9.65 2.34 13.87
C ARG A 137 9.75 3.87 13.74
N PHE A 138 10.91 4.37 13.34
CA PHE A 138 11.07 5.80 13.10
C PHE A 138 10.15 6.29 11.98
N ARG A 139 10.12 5.54 10.88
CA ARG A 139 9.25 5.88 9.75
C ARG A 139 7.77 5.83 10.12
N LEU A 140 7.39 4.85 10.94
CA LEU A 140 6.02 4.79 11.45
C LEU A 140 5.69 5.99 12.32
N HIS A 141 6.63 6.39 13.15
CA HIS A 141 6.44 7.57 13.99
C HIS A 141 6.26 8.83 13.12
N THR A 142 7.11 9.00 12.12
CA THR A 142 7.05 10.13 11.22
C THR A 142 5.72 10.13 10.44
N ALA A 143 5.31 8.95 9.98
CA ALA A 143 4.04 8.83 9.28
C ALA A 143 2.88 9.24 10.17
N ARG A 144 2.87 8.80 11.42
CA ARG A 144 1.82 9.18 12.35
C ARG A 144 1.81 10.69 12.61
N GLU A 145 2.99 11.30 12.67
CA GLU A 145 3.06 12.75 12.86
C GLU A 145 2.54 13.50 11.65
N HIS A 146 2.85 13.04 10.45
CA HIS A 146 2.30 13.64 9.24
C HIS A 146 0.78 13.51 9.20
N LEU A 147 0.26 12.35 9.56
CA LEU A 147 -1.18 12.14 9.58
C LEU A 147 -1.86 12.98 10.64
N ARG A 148 -1.22 13.14 11.78
CA ARG A 148 -1.76 13.96 12.86
C ARG A 148 -1.93 15.40 12.39
N LYS A 149 -0.97 15.92 11.64
CA LYS A 149 -1.08 17.27 11.08
C LYS A 149 -2.19 17.37 10.04
N GLU A 150 -2.27 16.36 9.16
CA GLU A 150 -3.30 16.33 8.12
C GLU A 150 -4.70 16.25 8.70
N LEU A 151 -4.87 15.49 9.77
CA LEU A 151 -6.19 15.25 10.34
C LEU A 151 -6.54 16.20 11.47
N GLY A 152 -5.75 17.25 11.65
CA GLY A 152 -6.11 18.29 12.61
C GLY A 152 -5.89 17.90 14.07
N GLY A 153 -4.86 17.11 14.35
CA GLY A 153 -4.46 16.82 15.71
C GLY A 153 -5.01 15.52 16.30
N ILE A 154 -5.42 14.63 15.45
CA ILE A 154 -5.85 13.30 15.89
C ILE A 154 -4.70 12.48 16.43
#